data_6e0e0a7290dd0d53126447090404d524
#
_entry.id   6e0e0a7290dd0d53126447090404d524
#
_cell.length_a   1.000
_cell.length_b   1.000
_cell.length_c   1.000
_cell.angle_alpha   90.00
_cell.angle_beta   90.00
_cell.angle_gamma   90.00
#
_symmetry.space_group_name_H-M   'P 1'
#
loop_
_entity.id
_entity.type
_entity.pdbx_description
1 polymer ?
#
loop_
_entity_poly.entity_id
_entity_poly.type
_entity_poly.pdbx_seq_one_letter_code
_entity_poly.pdbx_strand_id
1 'polypeptide(L)'
;MVMACAQQGDILWLDKEEQYVLVLSREFFNHSGMSVVCPLRDNAKPDALHIEISSDEYSGTALLEHLRSLDLQARHYRKISSIMYEQIQDITDAVQGIFDYYPYSI
;
A
#
# COMPACT_ATOMS: atom_id res chain seq x y z
N MET A 1 22.55 10.02 11.81
CA MET A 1 21.43 10.50 10.99
C MET A 1 20.44 9.37 10.76
N VAL A 2 19.20 9.61 11.06
CA VAL A 2 18.15 8.60 10.86
C VAL A 2 17.72 8.68 9.40
N MET A 3 17.81 7.57 8.69
CA MET A 3 17.30 7.51 7.33
C MET A 3 15.78 7.45 7.38
N ALA A 4 15.15 8.30 6.58
CA ALA A 4 13.71 8.26 6.44
C ALA A 4 13.29 6.94 5.79
N CYS A 5 12.25 6.31 6.31
CA CYS A 5 11.66 5.14 5.70
C CYS A 5 10.29 5.50 5.15
N ALA A 6 9.72 4.60 4.34
CA ALA A 6 8.36 4.77 3.84
C ALA A 6 7.38 4.75 5.02
N GLN A 7 6.28 5.48 4.87
CA GLN A 7 5.24 5.56 5.88
C GLN A 7 3.95 4.97 5.35
N GLN A 8 3.14 4.45 6.25
CA GLN A 8 1.82 3.92 5.90
C GLN A 8 1.01 4.99 5.17
N GLY A 9 0.46 4.62 4.03
CA GLY A 9 -0.31 5.53 3.20
C GLY A 9 0.48 6.24 2.13
N ASP A 10 1.80 6.07 2.10
CA ASP A 10 2.62 6.67 1.04
C ASP A 10 2.32 6.01 -0.29
N ILE A 11 2.27 6.84 -1.34
CA ILE A 11 2.20 6.39 -2.73
C ILE A 11 3.59 6.54 -3.31
N LEU A 12 4.16 5.42 -3.77
CA LEU A 12 5.52 5.36 -4.30
C LEU A 12 5.51 4.97 -5.76
N TRP A 13 6.46 5.53 -6.50
CA TRP A 13 6.77 5.07 -7.86
C TRP A 13 8.03 4.21 -7.79
N LEU A 14 7.93 2.98 -8.27
CA LEU A 14 9.07 2.06 -8.34
C LEU A 14 9.69 2.17 -9.74
N ASP A 15 10.90 2.73 -9.82
CA ASP A 15 11.51 3.08 -11.11
C ASP A 15 11.73 1.87 -12.00
N LYS A 16 12.31 0.81 -11.47
CA LYS A 16 12.65 -0.37 -12.26
C LYS A 16 11.42 -1.14 -12.70
N GLU A 17 10.46 -1.27 -11.80
CA GLU A 17 9.23 -2.02 -12.06
C GLU A 17 8.21 -1.20 -12.87
N GLU A 18 8.43 0.12 -12.95
CA GLU A 18 7.48 1.05 -13.58
C GLU A 18 6.08 0.87 -13.04
N GLN A 19 5.97 0.93 -11.70
CA GLN A 19 4.73 0.61 -11.00
C GLN A 19 4.51 1.57 -9.85
N TYR A 20 3.27 2.07 -9.70
CA TYR A 20 2.86 2.74 -8.48
C TYR A 20 2.44 1.72 -7.45
N VAL A 21 2.82 1.95 -6.20
CA VAL A 21 2.40 1.11 -5.07
C VAL A 21 1.94 1.98 -3.92
N LEU A 22 1.08 1.41 -3.09
CA LEU A 22 0.62 2.01 -1.84
C LEU A 22 1.26 1.26 -0.68
N VAL A 23 1.87 1.98 0.25
CA VAL A 23 2.47 1.39 1.44
C VAL A 23 1.38 1.10 2.45
N LEU A 24 1.26 -0.18 2.84
CA LEU A 24 0.24 -0.64 3.79
C LEU A 24 0.78 -0.78 5.20
N SER A 25 2.07 -1.06 5.34
CA SER A 25 2.68 -1.34 6.64
C SER A 25 3.06 -0.06 7.36
N ARG A 26 3.03 -0.15 8.70
CA ARG A 26 3.35 0.97 9.56
C ARG A 26 4.86 1.20 9.61
N GLU A 27 5.22 2.40 10.04
CA GLU A 27 6.60 2.87 10.09
C GLU A 27 7.51 1.94 10.87
N PHE A 28 7.04 1.40 12.01
CA PHE A 28 7.89 0.53 12.81
C PHE A 28 8.36 -0.71 12.03
N PHE A 29 7.50 -1.25 11.16
CA PHE A 29 7.88 -2.36 10.29
C PHE A 29 8.79 -1.88 9.17
N ASN A 30 8.48 -0.71 8.61
CA ASN A 30 9.21 -0.15 7.47
C ASN A 30 10.67 0.18 7.80
N HIS A 31 10.97 0.42 9.06
CA HIS A 31 12.35 0.65 9.51
C HIS A 31 13.27 -0.54 9.26
N SER A 32 12.72 -1.72 9.07
CA SER A 32 13.53 -2.90 8.72
C SER A 32 14.12 -2.83 7.31
N GLY A 33 13.65 -1.90 6.49
CA GLY A 33 13.97 -1.81 5.07
C GLY A 33 12.93 -2.49 4.20
N MET A 34 12.11 -3.36 4.79
CA MET A 34 10.99 -4.00 4.10
C MET A 34 9.73 -3.18 4.30
N SER A 35 8.81 -3.27 3.35
CA SER A 35 7.47 -2.70 3.51
C SER A 35 6.47 -3.61 2.84
N VAL A 36 5.27 -3.66 3.40
CA VAL A 36 4.15 -4.35 2.76
C VAL A 36 3.42 -3.34 1.90
N VAL A 37 3.26 -3.67 0.64
CA VAL A 37 2.65 -2.76 -0.34
C VAL A 37 1.60 -3.50 -1.16
N CYS A 38 0.73 -2.74 -1.83
CA CYS A 38 -0.13 -3.27 -2.88
C CYS A 38 0.04 -2.42 -4.13
N PRO A 39 -0.17 -3.01 -5.31
CA PRO A 39 -0.08 -2.23 -6.55
C PRO A 39 -1.28 -1.31 -6.71
N LEU A 40 -1.05 -0.22 -7.42
CA LEU A 40 -2.08 0.75 -7.78
C LEU A 40 -2.26 0.70 -9.29
N ARG A 41 -3.51 0.72 -9.74
CA ARG A 41 -3.83 0.71 -11.17
C ARG A 41 -4.92 1.71 -11.49
N ASP A 42 -4.89 2.19 -12.74
CA ASP A 42 -5.98 2.97 -13.27
C ASP A 42 -7.08 2.03 -13.77
N ASN A 43 -8.32 2.47 -13.64
CA ASN A 43 -9.46 1.80 -14.28
C ASN A 43 -9.71 0.35 -13.83
N ALA A 44 -9.23 -0.04 -12.65
CA ALA A 44 -9.59 -1.34 -12.12
C ALA A 44 -11.05 -1.34 -11.69
N LYS A 45 -11.72 -2.48 -11.88
CA LYS A 45 -13.12 -2.60 -11.50
C LYS A 45 -13.27 -2.60 -9.99
N PRO A 46 -14.10 -1.71 -9.41
CA PRO A 46 -14.29 -1.68 -7.96
C PRO A 46 -14.91 -2.97 -7.44
N ASP A 47 -14.39 -3.45 -6.31
CA ASP A 47 -15.00 -4.54 -5.54
C ASP A 47 -14.47 -4.46 -4.11
N ALA A 48 -14.71 -5.50 -3.31
CA ALA A 48 -14.36 -5.49 -1.90
C ALA A 48 -12.85 -5.33 -1.65
N LEU A 49 -12.01 -5.76 -2.59
CA LEU A 49 -10.55 -5.68 -2.48
C LEU A 49 -9.92 -4.69 -3.45
N HIS A 50 -10.72 -4.02 -4.26
CA HIS A 50 -10.27 -2.97 -5.17
C HIS A 50 -10.82 -1.64 -4.69
N ILE A 51 -10.00 -0.87 -4.01
CA ILE A 51 -10.46 0.34 -3.34
C ILE A 51 -9.84 1.56 -4.02
N GLU A 52 -10.71 2.48 -4.44
CA GLU A 52 -10.26 3.73 -5.04
C GLU A 52 -9.60 4.60 -3.99
N ILE A 53 -8.44 5.14 -4.35
CA ILE A 53 -7.72 6.10 -3.52
C ILE A 53 -7.40 7.34 -4.34
N SER A 54 -7.24 8.45 -3.65
CA SER A 54 -6.83 9.69 -4.30
C SER A 54 -6.01 10.54 -3.35
N SER A 55 -5.11 11.29 -3.95
CA SER A 55 -4.31 12.31 -3.28
C SER A 55 -4.16 13.48 -4.24
N ASP A 56 -3.38 14.50 -3.84
CA ASP A 56 -3.19 15.67 -4.70
C ASP A 56 -2.52 15.34 -6.03
N GLU A 57 -1.63 14.34 -6.03
CA GLU A 57 -0.82 14.03 -7.21
C GLU A 57 -1.15 12.69 -7.85
N TYR A 58 -2.07 11.93 -7.29
CA TYR A 58 -2.36 10.60 -7.82
C TYR A 58 -3.79 10.17 -7.52
N SER A 59 -4.41 9.51 -8.47
CA SER A 59 -5.69 8.81 -8.29
C SER A 59 -5.60 7.45 -8.96
N GLY A 60 -6.13 6.44 -8.31
CA GLY A 60 -6.13 5.09 -8.85
C GLY A 60 -6.81 4.12 -7.91
N THR A 61 -6.64 2.84 -8.18
CA THR A 61 -7.28 1.77 -7.43
C THR A 61 -6.22 0.89 -6.78
N ALA A 62 -6.34 0.70 -5.48
CA ALA A 62 -5.48 -0.21 -4.73
C ALA A 62 -6.00 -1.64 -4.88
N LEU A 63 -5.12 -2.54 -5.34
CA LEU A 63 -5.45 -3.95 -5.54
C LEU A 63 -4.97 -4.73 -4.33
N LEU A 64 -5.82 -4.86 -3.32
CA LEU A 64 -5.41 -5.39 -2.02
C LEU A 64 -5.09 -6.88 -2.05
N GLU A 65 -5.68 -7.65 -2.97
CA GLU A 65 -5.38 -9.07 -3.09
C GLU A 65 -3.95 -9.33 -3.59
N HIS A 66 -3.28 -8.31 -4.13
CA HIS A 66 -1.91 -8.43 -4.62
C HIS A 66 -0.90 -7.82 -3.64
N LEU A 67 -1.25 -7.72 -2.36
CA LEU A 67 -0.30 -7.20 -1.38
C LEU A 67 0.92 -8.12 -1.30
N ARG A 68 2.07 -7.51 -1.04
CA ARG A 68 3.34 -8.24 -0.93
C ARG A 68 4.35 -7.42 -0.16
N SER A 69 5.37 -8.09 0.36
CA SER A 69 6.50 -7.41 0.97
C SER A 69 7.55 -7.08 -0.08
N LEU A 70 8.09 -5.90 -0.01
CA LEU A 70 9.19 -5.46 -0.88
C LEU A 70 10.34 -4.95 -0.04
N ASP A 71 11.56 -5.22 -0.49
CA ASP A 71 12.76 -4.61 0.06
C ASP A 71 12.94 -3.26 -0.61
N LEU A 72 12.46 -2.20 0.04
CA LEU A 72 12.55 -0.86 -0.52
C LEU A 72 13.97 -0.31 -0.48
N GLN A 73 14.83 -0.80 0.43
CA GLN A 73 16.22 -0.37 0.45
C GLN A 73 16.98 -0.80 -0.80
N ALA A 74 16.60 -1.94 -1.38
CA ALA A 74 17.25 -2.47 -2.57
C ALA A 74 16.67 -1.91 -3.86
N ARG A 75 15.70 -1.01 -3.77
CA ARG A 75 14.98 -0.50 -4.94
C ARG A 75 15.14 1.00 -5.07
N HIS A 76 15.15 1.48 -6.30
CA HIS A 76 15.03 2.91 -6.56
C HIS A 76 13.55 3.26 -6.60
N TYR A 77 13.15 4.15 -5.71
CA TYR A 77 11.75 4.58 -5.67
C TYR A 77 11.66 6.06 -5.33
N ARG A 78 10.53 6.65 -5.64
CA ARG A 78 10.23 8.04 -5.31
C ARG A 78 8.89 8.11 -4.62
N LYS A 79 8.80 8.90 -3.58
CA LYS A 79 7.51 9.21 -2.98
C LYS A 79 6.79 10.22 -3.86
N ILE A 80 5.58 9.86 -4.27
CA ILE A 80 4.75 10.73 -5.10
C ILE A 80 3.84 11.58 -4.23
N SER A 81 3.18 10.95 -3.25
CA SER A 81 2.16 11.58 -2.44
C SER A 81 1.83 10.66 -1.26
N SER A 82 0.80 11.01 -0.50
CA SER A 82 0.25 10.11 0.52
C SER A 82 -1.26 10.31 0.60
N ILE A 83 -1.96 9.26 1.00
CA ILE A 83 -3.41 9.32 1.17
C ILE A 83 -3.75 9.83 2.56
N MET A 84 -4.99 10.30 2.72
CA MET A 84 -5.46 10.81 4.01
C MET A 84 -5.78 9.69 4.98
N TYR A 85 -5.81 10.03 6.25
CA TYR A 85 -6.01 9.07 7.33
C TYR A 85 -7.27 8.23 7.16
N GLU A 86 -8.36 8.84 6.71
CA GLU A 86 -9.62 8.12 6.51
C GLU A 86 -9.47 7.02 5.44
N GLN A 87 -8.72 7.30 4.38
CA GLN A 87 -8.46 6.28 3.36
C GLN A 87 -7.54 5.19 3.88
N ILE A 88 -6.57 5.55 4.72
CA ILE A 88 -5.70 4.55 5.36
C ILE A 88 -6.55 3.60 6.20
N GLN A 89 -7.50 4.12 6.99
CA GLN A 89 -8.38 3.29 7.79
C GLN A 89 -9.20 2.34 6.93
N ASP A 90 -9.81 2.83 5.86
CA ASP A 90 -10.62 2.00 4.97
C ASP A 90 -9.79 0.88 4.35
N ILE A 91 -8.58 1.20 3.92
CA ILE A 91 -7.66 0.24 3.30
C ILE A 91 -7.23 -0.82 4.33
N THR A 92 -6.82 -0.39 5.52
CA THR A 92 -6.35 -1.33 6.53
C THR A 92 -7.46 -2.23 7.05
N ASP A 93 -8.68 -1.72 7.16
CA ASP A 93 -9.83 -2.54 7.53
C ASP A 93 -10.08 -3.62 6.48
N ALA A 94 -10.01 -3.26 5.20
CA ALA A 94 -10.20 -4.22 4.11
C ALA A 94 -9.09 -5.26 4.08
N VAL A 95 -7.82 -4.85 4.32
CA VAL A 95 -6.69 -5.77 4.39
C VAL A 95 -6.88 -6.76 5.54
N GLN A 96 -7.30 -6.28 6.70
CA GLN A 96 -7.56 -7.15 7.85
C GLN A 96 -8.61 -8.21 7.53
N GLY A 97 -9.61 -7.85 6.72
CA GLY A 97 -10.63 -8.80 6.30
C GLY A 97 -10.09 -9.98 5.52
N ILE A 98 -8.93 -9.84 4.86
CA ILE A 98 -8.29 -10.94 4.16
C ILE A 98 -7.77 -11.99 5.14
N PHE A 99 -7.37 -11.57 6.34
CA PHE A 99 -6.70 -12.40 7.33
C PHE A 99 -7.56 -12.72 8.56
N ASP A 100 -8.78 -12.20 8.63
CA ASP A 100 -9.61 -12.37 9.80
C ASP A 100 -9.89 -13.84 10.06
N TYR A 101 -9.82 -14.21 11.33
CA TYR A 101 -10.17 -15.55 11.76
C TYR A 101 -11.67 -15.77 11.64
N TYR A 102 -12.04 -16.84 10.98
CA TYR A 102 -13.44 -17.24 10.85
C TYR A 102 -13.69 -18.42 11.78
N PRO A 103 -14.56 -18.27 12.80
CA PRO A 103 -14.70 -19.32 13.82
C PRO A 103 -15.39 -20.58 13.35
N TYR A 104 -16.06 -20.55 12.22
CA TYR A 104 -16.75 -21.71 11.71
C TYR A 104 -16.01 -22.26 10.52
N SER A 105 -15.50 -23.47 10.70
CA SER A 105 -14.81 -24.18 9.63
C SER A 105 -15.80 -24.51 8.52
N ILE A 106 -15.37 -24.34 7.31
CA ILE A 106 -16.18 -24.67 6.14
C ILE A 106 -15.63 -25.92 5.53
#